data_2cba034bde340a627a5093c87cd09302
#
_entry.id   2cba034bde340a627a5093c87cd09302
#
_cell.length_a   1.000
_cell.length_b   1.000
_cell.length_c   1.000
_cell.angle_alpha   90.00
_cell.angle_beta   90.00
_cell.angle_gamma   90.00
#
_symmetry.space_group_name_H-M   'P 1'
#
loop_
_entity.id
_entity.type
_entity.pdbx_description
1 polymer ?
#
loop_
_entity_poly.entity_id
_entity_poly.type
_entity_poly.pdbx_seq_one_letter_code
_entity_poly.pdbx_strand_id
1 'polypeptide(L)'
;MKESVLFTPGRIGPLTLRNRTIRAAAFEGMCDGNSPTDMLYEYHRSVAAGGIGMTTLAYASVTRNGLSFPHQLWLRPEIVPGLRRITDAIHREGAAAGIQIGHCGNMSHRAICGCTPISASSGFNIYSPTLV
;
A
#
# COMPACT_ATOMS: atom_id res chain seq x y z
N MET A 1 -24.91 -1.08 -28.92
CA MET A 1 -24.25 -0.19 -27.92
C MET A 1 -22.77 -0.23 -28.19
N LYS A 2 -22.05 0.91 -28.21
CA LYS A 2 -20.58 0.89 -28.27
C LYS A 2 -20.03 0.32 -26.96
N GLU A 3 -19.17 -0.68 -27.05
CA GLU A 3 -18.48 -1.25 -25.90
C GLU A 3 -17.65 -0.15 -25.21
N SER A 4 -17.72 -0.08 -23.89
CA SER A 4 -16.98 0.93 -23.13
C SER A 4 -15.48 0.62 -23.17
N VAL A 5 -14.67 1.58 -23.58
CA VAL A 5 -13.19 1.48 -23.58
C VAL A 5 -12.64 1.12 -22.19
N LEU A 6 -13.38 1.47 -21.13
CA LEU A 6 -12.98 1.18 -19.75
C LEU A 6 -12.76 -0.32 -19.49
N PHE A 7 -13.58 -1.17 -20.12
CA PHE A 7 -13.54 -2.62 -19.90
C PHE A 7 -12.70 -3.38 -20.96
N THR A 8 -12.05 -2.65 -21.86
CA THR A 8 -11.09 -3.26 -22.79
C THR A 8 -9.71 -3.41 -22.13
N PRO A 9 -8.87 -4.38 -22.54
CA PRO A 9 -7.52 -4.53 -22.02
C PRO A 9 -6.69 -3.24 -22.10
N GLY A 10 -5.88 -3.00 -21.07
CA GLY A 10 -4.95 -1.88 -20.99
C GLY A 10 -3.52 -2.35 -20.82
N ARG A 11 -2.53 -1.47 -21.06
CA ARG A 11 -1.11 -1.77 -20.83
C ARG A 11 -0.47 -0.69 -19.99
N ILE A 12 0.40 -1.12 -19.06
CA ILE A 12 1.30 -0.27 -18.28
C ILE A 12 2.70 -0.85 -18.46
N GLY A 13 3.50 -0.23 -19.31
CA GLY A 13 4.79 -0.79 -19.71
C GLY A 13 4.63 -2.21 -20.26
N PRO A 14 5.32 -3.22 -19.71
CA PRO A 14 5.20 -4.61 -20.14
C PRO A 14 3.93 -5.30 -19.60
N LEU A 15 3.28 -4.73 -18.58
CA LEU A 15 2.13 -5.34 -17.91
C LEU A 15 0.85 -5.14 -18.71
N THR A 16 0.13 -6.21 -19.03
CA THR A 16 -1.21 -6.18 -19.62
C THR A 16 -2.25 -6.37 -18.52
N LEU A 17 -3.18 -5.42 -18.41
CA LEU A 17 -4.32 -5.47 -17.50
C LEU A 17 -5.55 -5.97 -18.26
N ARG A 18 -6.41 -6.74 -17.60
CA ARG A 18 -7.68 -7.24 -18.19
C ARG A 18 -8.67 -6.12 -18.56
N ASN A 19 -8.55 -4.96 -17.91
CA ASN A 19 -9.29 -3.73 -18.22
C ASN A 19 -8.53 -2.50 -17.73
N ARG A 20 -9.08 -1.31 -17.90
CA ARG A 20 -8.42 -0.03 -17.62
C ARG A 20 -8.80 0.55 -16.25
N THR A 21 -9.28 -0.29 -15.32
CA THR A 21 -9.62 0.15 -13.98
C THR A 21 -8.50 -0.19 -13.00
N ILE A 22 -8.11 0.79 -12.19
CA ILE A 22 -7.07 0.64 -11.18
C ILE A 22 -7.60 1.21 -9.87
N ARG A 23 -7.59 0.41 -8.80
CA ARG A 23 -7.74 0.95 -7.46
C ARG A 23 -6.47 1.70 -7.09
N ALA A 24 -6.59 3.03 -7.01
CA ALA A 24 -5.51 3.89 -6.56
C ALA A 24 -5.11 3.54 -5.12
N ALA A 25 -3.86 3.85 -4.77
CA ALA A 25 -3.37 3.75 -3.41
C ALA A 25 -4.19 4.65 -2.47
N ALA A 26 -4.76 4.06 -1.43
CA ALA A 26 -5.45 4.76 -0.35
C ALA A 26 -5.21 3.98 0.93
N PHE A 27 -4.84 4.68 2.01
CA PHE A 27 -4.48 4.06 3.28
C PHE A 27 -5.62 3.16 3.80
N GLU A 28 -5.34 1.87 3.96
CA GLU A 28 -6.31 0.89 4.43
C GLU A 28 -6.41 0.81 5.95
N GLY A 29 -5.31 0.99 6.66
CA GLY A 29 -5.27 0.85 8.12
C GLY A 29 -5.57 -0.55 8.63
N MET A 30 -5.28 -1.58 7.82
CA MET A 30 -5.65 -2.98 8.08
C MET A 30 -4.49 -3.87 8.50
N CYS A 31 -3.39 -3.29 8.97
CA CYS A 31 -2.24 -4.05 9.44
C CYS A 31 -2.28 -4.23 10.96
N ASP A 32 -1.66 -5.30 11.45
CA ASP A 32 -1.37 -5.49 12.87
C ASP A 32 0.13 -5.68 13.07
N GLY A 33 0.69 -5.01 14.07
CA GLY A 33 2.14 -4.98 14.27
C GLY A 33 2.92 -4.57 13.00
N ASN A 34 2.35 -3.68 12.19
CA ASN A 34 2.88 -3.25 10.89
C ASN A 34 3.09 -4.38 9.87
N SER A 35 2.32 -5.48 10.01
CA SER A 35 2.34 -6.66 9.16
C SER A 35 1.00 -6.86 8.47
N PRO A 36 0.99 -7.52 7.30
CA PRO A 36 -0.26 -7.89 6.62
C PRO A 36 -1.15 -8.78 7.51
N THR A 37 -2.46 -8.53 7.46
CA THR A 37 -3.49 -9.30 8.17
C THR A 37 -4.41 -10.04 7.20
N ASP A 38 -5.25 -10.93 7.71
CA ASP A 38 -6.32 -11.55 6.93
C ASP A 38 -7.34 -10.52 6.43
N MET A 39 -7.57 -9.44 7.18
CA MET A 39 -8.43 -8.34 6.75
C MET A 39 -7.89 -7.67 5.49
N LEU A 40 -6.60 -7.34 5.46
CA LEU A 40 -5.93 -6.75 4.29
C LEU A 40 -5.94 -7.73 3.10
N TYR A 41 -5.71 -9.02 3.36
CA TYR A 41 -5.78 -10.08 2.36
C TYR A 41 -7.17 -10.15 1.72
N GLU A 42 -8.24 -10.29 2.52
CA GLU A 42 -9.60 -10.43 2.01
C GLU A 42 -10.09 -9.16 1.30
N TYR A 43 -9.68 -7.99 1.79
CA TYR A 43 -9.99 -6.72 1.13
C TYR A 43 -9.47 -6.71 -0.31
N HIS A 44 -8.18 -6.94 -0.53
CA HIS A 44 -7.60 -6.88 -1.87
C HIS A 44 -8.05 -8.04 -2.76
N ARG A 45 -8.26 -9.25 -2.19
CA ARG A 45 -8.83 -10.38 -2.91
C ARG A 45 -10.23 -10.05 -3.43
N SER A 46 -11.11 -9.49 -2.58
CA SER A 46 -12.48 -9.15 -2.95
C SER A 46 -12.53 -8.05 -4.02
N VAL A 47 -11.67 -7.04 -3.92
CA VAL A 47 -11.53 -6.00 -4.95
C VAL A 47 -11.10 -6.61 -6.29
N ALA A 48 -10.16 -7.55 -6.27
CA ALA A 48 -9.73 -8.27 -7.47
C ALA A 48 -10.84 -9.16 -8.05
N ALA A 49 -11.54 -9.91 -7.20
CA ALA A 49 -12.70 -10.73 -7.59
C ALA A 49 -13.84 -9.88 -8.20
N GLY A 50 -14.00 -8.63 -7.74
CA GLY A 50 -14.93 -7.65 -8.31
C GLY A 50 -14.61 -7.19 -9.73
N GLY A 51 -13.52 -7.67 -10.33
CA GLY A 51 -13.22 -7.44 -11.75
C GLY A 51 -12.28 -6.27 -12.04
N ILE A 52 -11.63 -5.66 -11.06
CA ILE A 52 -10.66 -4.57 -11.28
C ILE A 52 -9.42 -5.07 -12.05
N GLY A 53 -8.84 -4.22 -12.90
CA GLY A 53 -7.60 -4.56 -13.63
C GLY A 53 -6.37 -4.61 -12.74
N MET A 54 -6.29 -3.73 -11.75
CA MET A 54 -5.17 -3.66 -10.79
C MET A 54 -5.64 -3.13 -9.44
N THR A 55 -5.09 -3.63 -8.35
CA THR A 55 -5.27 -3.05 -7.00
C THR A 55 -3.92 -2.70 -6.39
N THR A 56 -3.85 -1.57 -5.67
CA THR A 56 -2.61 -1.06 -5.07
C THR A 56 -2.75 -1.01 -3.56
N LEU A 57 -1.92 -1.78 -2.86
CA LEU A 57 -1.81 -1.72 -1.40
C LEU A 57 -1.24 -0.34 -0.98
N ALA A 58 -1.73 0.23 0.08
CA ALA A 58 -1.30 1.55 0.52
C ALA A 58 -1.30 1.72 2.05
N TYR A 59 -0.30 2.32 2.48
CA TYR A 59 1.02 2.49 1.89
C TYR A 59 2.04 1.90 2.86
N ALA A 60 3.13 1.42 2.33
CA ALA A 60 4.16 0.78 3.13
C ALA A 60 5.31 1.75 3.40
N SER A 61 5.69 1.91 4.66
CA SER A 61 6.91 2.64 5.01
C SER A 61 8.14 1.80 4.70
N VAL A 62 9.14 2.41 4.08
CA VAL A 62 10.43 1.77 3.77
C VAL A 62 11.31 1.58 5.01
N THR A 63 11.07 2.36 6.07
CA THR A 63 11.78 2.27 7.35
C THR A 63 10.81 2.49 8.50
N ARG A 64 11.20 2.07 9.71
CA ARG A 64 10.38 2.24 10.91
C ARG A 64 10.12 3.72 11.22
N ASN A 65 11.14 4.57 11.10
CA ASN A 65 11.04 6.01 11.38
C ASN A 65 10.25 6.81 10.32
N GLY A 66 9.82 6.14 9.24
CA GLY A 66 8.91 6.70 8.24
C GLY A 66 7.42 6.42 8.50
N LEU A 67 7.07 5.71 9.58
CA LEU A 67 5.68 5.42 9.94
C LEU A 67 4.95 6.67 10.45
N SER A 68 3.74 6.91 9.95
CA SER A 68 2.85 8.02 10.36
C SER A 68 1.56 7.58 11.00
N PHE A 69 1.12 6.36 10.73
CA PHE A 69 -0.15 5.85 11.23
C PHE A 69 0.02 4.50 11.92
N PRO A 70 -0.77 4.20 12.96
CA PRO A 70 -0.94 2.83 13.43
C PRO A 70 -1.52 1.98 12.28
N HIS A 71 -1.31 0.69 12.33
CA HIS A 71 -1.83 -0.24 11.31
C HIS A 71 -1.35 0.03 9.87
N GLN A 72 -0.25 0.77 9.70
CA GLN A 72 0.45 0.97 8.45
C GLN A 72 1.43 -0.19 8.19
N LEU A 73 1.61 -0.59 6.93
CA LEU A 73 2.66 -1.54 6.55
C LEU A 73 4.06 -0.94 6.78
N TRP A 74 4.96 -1.76 7.27
CA TRP A 74 6.39 -1.46 7.31
C TRP A 74 7.17 -2.56 6.57
N LEU A 75 7.88 -2.17 5.51
CA LEU A 75 8.63 -3.09 4.67
C LEU A 75 9.85 -3.63 5.42
N ARG A 76 9.87 -4.94 5.59
CA ARG A 76 10.96 -5.72 6.18
C ARG A 76 10.85 -7.17 5.72
N PRO A 77 11.94 -7.98 5.80
CA PRO A 77 11.92 -9.36 5.30
C PRO A 77 10.80 -10.23 5.86
N GLU A 78 10.42 -10.03 7.12
CA GLU A 78 9.43 -10.84 7.83
C GLU A 78 8.02 -10.76 7.24
N ILE A 79 7.67 -9.65 6.56
CA ILE A 79 6.34 -9.48 5.97
C ILE A 79 6.22 -10.02 4.55
N VAL A 80 7.34 -10.41 3.93
CA VAL A 80 7.36 -10.88 2.52
C VAL A 80 6.42 -12.08 2.29
N PRO A 81 6.36 -13.10 3.17
CA PRO A 81 5.39 -14.19 2.99
C PRO A 81 3.93 -13.71 3.00
N GLY A 82 3.58 -12.77 3.89
CA GLY A 82 2.25 -12.18 3.93
C GLY A 82 1.90 -11.38 2.69
N LEU A 83 2.84 -10.57 2.18
CA LEU A 83 2.65 -9.84 0.94
C LEU A 83 2.51 -10.78 -0.26
N ARG A 84 3.32 -11.86 -0.32
CA ARG A 84 3.21 -12.88 -1.37
C ARG A 84 1.83 -13.54 -1.36
N ARG A 85 1.33 -13.90 -0.19
CA ARG A 85 -0.02 -14.47 -0.04
C ARG A 85 -1.09 -13.53 -0.64
N ILE A 86 -0.99 -12.21 -0.39
CA ILE A 86 -1.91 -11.21 -0.93
C ILE A 86 -1.77 -11.11 -2.45
N THR A 87 -0.55 -10.97 -2.98
CA THR A 87 -0.33 -10.86 -4.42
C THR A 87 -0.78 -12.10 -5.18
N ASP A 88 -0.52 -13.30 -4.63
CA ASP A 88 -0.97 -14.55 -5.23
C ASP A 88 -2.51 -14.63 -5.28
N ALA A 89 -3.20 -14.15 -4.25
CA ALA A 89 -4.66 -14.09 -4.24
C ALA A 89 -5.20 -13.12 -5.30
N ILE A 90 -4.61 -11.92 -5.40
CA ILE A 90 -4.97 -10.92 -6.42
C ILE A 90 -4.77 -11.50 -7.84
N HIS A 91 -3.64 -12.16 -8.08
CA HIS A 91 -3.32 -12.76 -9.37
C HIS A 91 -4.26 -13.92 -9.73
N ARG A 92 -4.65 -14.77 -8.76
CA ARG A 92 -5.65 -15.82 -8.99
C ARG A 92 -7.00 -15.28 -9.42
N GLU A 93 -7.38 -14.11 -8.96
CA GLU A 93 -8.60 -13.40 -9.39
C GLU A 93 -8.40 -12.63 -10.72
N GLY A 94 -7.23 -12.74 -11.38
CA GLY A 94 -6.93 -12.16 -12.67
C GLY A 94 -6.63 -10.65 -12.67
N ALA A 95 -6.36 -10.05 -11.52
CA ALA A 95 -5.93 -8.65 -11.39
C ALA A 95 -4.42 -8.55 -11.19
N ALA A 96 -3.84 -7.40 -11.53
CA ALA A 96 -2.48 -7.06 -11.16
C ALA A 96 -2.41 -6.47 -9.74
N ALA A 97 -1.27 -6.64 -9.09
CA ALA A 97 -1.00 -6.10 -7.76
C ALA A 97 0.06 -5.00 -7.82
N GLY A 98 -0.14 -3.92 -7.09
CA GLY A 98 0.83 -2.86 -6.84
C GLY A 98 0.94 -2.56 -5.36
N ILE A 99 1.98 -1.84 -4.98
CA ILE A 99 2.16 -1.31 -3.64
C ILE A 99 2.73 0.11 -3.73
N GLN A 100 2.13 1.02 -2.97
CA GLN A 100 2.71 2.34 -2.75
C GLN A 100 3.72 2.26 -1.61
N ILE A 101 4.96 2.64 -1.90
CA ILE A 101 6.03 2.72 -0.91
C ILE A 101 6.38 4.18 -0.63
N GLY A 102 6.73 4.48 0.60
CA GLY A 102 7.04 5.86 0.96
C GLY A 102 7.75 5.98 2.31
N HIS A 103 8.07 7.21 2.65
CA HIS A 103 8.60 7.64 3.92
C HIS A 103 7.97 8.98 4.28
N CYS A 104 7.36 9.08 5.46
CA CYS A 104 6.60 10.28 5.80
C CYS A 104 7.47 11.46 6.28
N GLY A 105 8.77 11.23 6.42
CA GLY A 105 9.71 12.31 6.75
C GLY A 105 9.34 13.00 8.08
N ASN A 106 9.32 14.32 8.06
CA ASN A 106 8.91 15.13 9.20
C ASN A 106 7.43 14.95 9.61
N MET A 107 6.62 14.32 8.76
CA MET A 107 5.22 13.98 9.06
C MET A 107 5.07 12.66 9.84
N SER A 108 6.17 11.92 10.06
CA SER A 108 6.17 10.72 10.90
C SER A 108 5.91 11.08 12.35
N HIS A 109 5.21 10.19 13.08
CA HIS A 109 4.88 10.41 14.47
C HIS A 109 5.77 9.55 15.38
N ARG A 110 6.50 10.18 16.31
CA ARG A 110 7.35 9.49 17.30
C ARG A 110 6.57 8.46 18.11
N ALA A 111 5.33 8.77 18.47
CA ALA A 111 4.45 7.83 19.19
C ALA A 111 4.10 6.57 18.38
N ILE A 112 4.13 6.67 17.06
CA ILE A 112 3.83 5.56 16.14
C ILE A 112 5.08 4.77 15.81
N CYS A 113 6.14 5.45 15.36
CA CYS A 113 7.38 4.77 14.95
C CYS A 113 8.26 4.34 16.14
N GLY A 114 8.02 4.89 17.34
CA GLY A 114 8.82 4.58 18.56
C GLY A 114 10.25 5.10 18.52
N CYS A 115 10.56 6.03 17.62
CA CYS A 115 11.89 6.61 17.45
C CYS A 115 11.77 8.06 16.95
N THR A 116 12.87 8.79 16.88
CA THR A 116 12.86 10.13 16.30
C THR A 116 12.65 10.03 14.80
N PRO A 117 11.64 10.72 14.23
CA PRO A 117 11.48 10.84 12.79
C PRO A 117 12.71 11.48 12.15
N ILE A 118 12.92 11.20 10.87
CA ILE A 118 13.98 11.82 10.08
C ILE A 118 13.40 12.53 8.86
N SER A 119 14.03 13.59 8.43
CA SER A 119 13.66 14.29 7.21
C SER A 119 14.90 14.77 6.45
N ALA A 120 14.69 15.30 5.24
CA ALA A 120 15.78 15.80 4.39
C ALA A 120 16.52 17.02 5.00
N SER A 121 15.85 17.75 5.89
CA SER A 121 16.42 18.87 6.65
C SER A 121 15.88 18.87 8.07
N SER A 122 16.67 19.36 9.01
CA SER A 122 16.22 19.54 10.39
C SER A 122 15.08 20.55 10.46
N GLY A 123 14.07 20.27 11.29
CA GLY A 123 12.91 21.12 11.46
C GLY A 123 12.04 20.70 12.62
N PHE A 124 11.04 21.52 12.88
CA PHE A 124 10.03 21.22 13.90
C PHE A 124 8.75 20.72 13.23
N ASN A 125 8.29 19.54 13.60
CA ASN A 125 7.05 18.99 13.12
C ASN A 125 5.88 19.55 13.91
N ILE A 126 5.06 20.39 13.28
CA ILE A 126 3.87 21.01 13.89
C ILE A 126 2.72 20.01 14.15
N TYR A 127 2.67 18.89 13.40
CA TYR A 127 1.64 17.86 13.52
C TYR A 127 1.97 16.80 14.59
N SER A 128 3.24 16.65 14.88
CA SER A 128 3.74 15.80 15.96
C SER A 128 4.89 16.55 16.61
N PRO A 129 4.65 17.42 17.61
CA PRO A 129 5.64 18.35 18.15
C PRO A 129 6.94 17.66 18.54
N THR A 130 7.88 17.60 17.61
CA THR A 130 9.15 16.87 17.71
C THR A 130 10.16 17.56 16.82
N LEU A 131 11.40 17.68 17.28
CA LEU A 131 12.54 18.01 16.41
C LEU A 131 12.90 16.77 15.58
N VAL A 132 13.11 16.96 14.28
CA VAL A 132 13.49 15.95 13.29
C VAL A 132 14.79 16.32 12.63
#